data_db30acb0df1ef091c7f1fdf76a3a70b9
#
_entry.id   db30acb0df1ef091c7f1fdf76a3a70b9
#
_cell.length_a   1.000
_cell.length_b   1.000
_cell.length_c   1.000
_cell.angle_alpha   90.00
_cell.angle_beta   90.00
_cell.angle_gamma   90.00
#
_symmetry.space_group_name_H-M   'P 1'
#
loop_
_entity.id
_entity.type
_entity.pdbx_description
1 polymer ?
#
loop_
_entity_poly.entity_id
_entity_poly.type
_entity_poly.pdbx_seq_one_letter_code
_entity_poly.pdbx_strand_id
1 'polypeptide(L)'
;MKTVTKLFAMTLTALAILTTSNLKAQTMGTTEPMTTGSGMAFKVGVGVQGGLFPDKSEMDYGYGADLKLQYDLTKEVAVFASGGYTKLKWKSSPLNFEFIPLMGGVKAFVFDRMYLTGGAGTGLALKEGAEMNFIYTGGLGYEWTNGLEIGAKYEGYVNNSASDLYFMKTGQFALRLGYNFKL
;
A
#
# COMPACT_ATOMS: atom_id res chain seq x y z
N MET A 1 21.52 -7.99 -6.88
CA MET A 1 21.15 -8.87 -5.76
C MET A 1 21.47 -8.28 -4.38
N LYS A 2 22.64 -7.72 -4.10
CA LYS A 2 23.01 -7.22 -2.74
C LYS A 2 22.15 -6.05 -2.22
N THR A 3 21.57 -5.21 -3.08
CA THR A 3 20.76 -4.05 -2.68
C THR A 3 19.34 -4.45 -2.27
N VAL A 4 18.75 -5.43 -2.96
CA VAL A 4 17.40 -5.96 -2.66
C VAL A 4 17.37 -6.64 -1.30
N THR A 5 18.41 -7.43 -0.99
CA THR A 5 18.56 -8.10 0.31
C THR A 5 18.68 -7.09 1.46
N LYS A 6 19.34 -5.95 1.24
CA LYS A 6 19.45 -4.89 2.26
C LYS A 6 18.13 -4.17 2.51
N LEU A 7 17.34 -3.90 1.44
CA LEU A 7 16.01 -3.29 1.60
C LEU A 7 15.05 -4.23 2.34
N PHE A 8 15.07 -5.52 1.99
CA PHE A 8 14.24 -6.53 2.66
C PHE A 8 14.63 -6.71 4.14
N ALA A 9 15.93 -6.67 4.44
CA ALA A 9 16.42 -6.74 5.82
C ALA A 9 16.03 -5.50 6.64
N MET A 10 16.08 -4.29 6.04
CA MET A 10 15.65 -3.05 6.72
C MET A 10 14.15 -3.04 7.04
N THR A 11 13.32 -3.53 6.11
CA THR A 11 11.86 -3.63 6.34
C THR A 11 11.53 -4.66 7.44
N LEU A 12 12.24 -5.79 7.46
CA LEU A 12 12.06 -6.83 8.47
C LEU A 12 12.52 -6.36 9.87
N THR A 13 13.60 -5.59 9.93
CA THR A 13 14.13 -5.04 11.20
C THR A 13 13.20 -3.96 11.77
N ALA A 14 12.65 -3.08 10.93
CA ALA A 14 11.65 -2.11 11.36
C ALA A 14 10.36 -2.79 11.89
N LEU A 15 9.95 -3.90 11.28
CA LEU A 15 8.82 -4.71 11.72
C LEU A 15 9.08 -5.34 13.11
N ALA A 16 10.27 -5.85 13.35
CA ALA A 16 10.65 -6.48 14.63
C ALA A 16 10.68 -5.47 15.79
N ILE A 17 11.12 -4.23 15.54
CA ILE A 17 11.18 -3.17 16.56
C ILE A 17 9.78 -2.70 16.96
N LEU A 18 8.83 -2.61 16.01
CA LEU A 18 7.46 -2.20 16.27
C LEU A 18 6.63 -3.27 17.03
N THR A 19 6.96 -4.54 16.87
CA THR A 19 6.26 -5.63 17.58
C THR A 19 6.70 -5.79 19.04
N THR A 20 7.91 -5.41 19.38
CA THR A 20 8.44 -5.57 20.76
C THR A 20 7.92 -4.54 21.76
N SER A 21 7.47 -3.36 21.28
CA SER A 21 6.96 -2.29 22.15
C SER A 21 5.52 -2.52 22.65
N ASN A 22 4.75 -3.42 22.07
CA ASN A 22 3.33 -3.63 22.40
C ASN A 22 3.02 -4.92 23.19
N LEU A 23 4.04 -5.69 23.61
CA LEU A 23 3.84 -6.95 24.32
C LEU A 23 3.35 -6.82 25.78
N LYS A 24 3.25 -5.60 26.32
CA LYS A 24 2.83 -5.38 27.71
C LYS A 24 1.36 -5.04 27.94
N ALA A 25 0.53 -5.01 26.89
CA ALA A 25 -0.89 -4.60 27.00
C ALA A 25 -1.89 -5.74 26.78
N GLN A 26 -1.51 -7.00 26.94
CA GLN A 26 -2.49 -8.09 26.91
C GLN A 26 -2.87 -8.50 28.34
N THR A 27 -3.78 -7.75 28.93
CA THR A 27 -4.56 -8.21 30.08
C THR A 27 -5.74 -9.01 29.53
N MET A 28 -5.88 -10.25 30.01
CA MET A 28 -7.01 -11.15 29.73
C MET A 28 -8.35 -10.46 29.96
N GLY A 29 -9.22 -10.50 28.98
CA GLY A 29 -10.59 -10.08 29.10
C GLY A 29 -11.43 -10.59 27.93
N THR A 30 -12.26 -11.58 28.20
CA THR A 30 -13.48 -12.05 27.52
C THR A 30 -13.41 -12.27 26.00
N THR A 31 -13.64 -13.52 25.65
CA THR A 31 -13.82 -14.06 24.30
C THR A 31 -15.09 -13.52 23.66
N GLU A 32 -15.01 -12.39 22.97
CA GLU A 32 -16.01 -12.04 21.97
C GLU A 32 -15.44 -12.35 20.57
N PRO A 33 -16.25 -12.85 19.61
CA PRO A 33 -15.77 -13.09 18.25
C PRO A 33 -15.36 -11.77 17.62
N MET A 34 -14.06 -11.59 17.45
CA MET A 34 -13.46 -10.36 16.96
C MET A 34 -13.55 -10.25 15.44
N THR A 35 -14.66 -9.74 14.96
CA THR A 35 -14.74 -9.11 13.65
C THR A 35 -14.13 -7.70 13.75
N THR A 36 -13.09 -7.42 13.00
CA THR A 36 -12.16 -6.32 13.27
C THR A 36 -12.52 -4.99 12.60
N GLY A 37 -13.65 -4.89 11.95
CA GLY A 37 -14.24 -3.61 11.60
C GLY A 37 -14.92 -3.00 12.83
N SER A 38 -14.63 -1.75 13.16
CA SER A 38 -15.28 -1.06 14.28
C SER A 38 -16.77 -0.77 14.02
N GLY A 39 -17.28 -1.04 12.80
CA GLY A 39 -18.60 -0.60 12.33
C GLY A 39 -18.76 0.93 12.47
N MET A 40 -18.97 1.65 11.39
CA MET A 40 -19.15 3.11 11.35
C MET A 40 -18.02 3.91 12.03
N ALA A 41 -16.77 3.54 11.77
CA ALA A 41 -15.60 4.25 12.28
C ALA A 41 -14.84 4.93 11.15
N PHE A 42 -14.41 6.16 11.40
CA PHE A 42 -13.50 6.88 10.53
C PHE A 42 -12.06 6.69 11.01
N LYS A 43 -11.17 6.37 10.08
CA LYS A 43 -9.75 6.16 10.37
C LYS A 43 -8.89 7.00 9.43
N VAL A 44 -7.81 7.55 9.96
CA VAL A 44 -6.75 8.19 9.18
C VAL A 44 -5.52 7.31 9.27
N GLY A 45 -4.99 6.92 8.13
CA GLY A 45 -3.82 6.05 8.06
C GLY A 45 -2.62 6.75 7.43
N VAL A 46 -1.43 6.38 7.89
CA VAL A 46 -0.16 6.70 7.24
C VAL A 46 0.53 5.40 6.87
N GLY A 47 1.24 5.38 5.75
CA GLY A 47 1.92 4.16 5.32
C GLY A 47 3.14 4.43 4.47
N VAL A 48 4.00 3.42 4.42
CA VAL A 48 5.13 3.35 3.51
C VAL A 48 5.03 2.05 2.72
N GLN A 49 5.50 2.08 1.49
CA GLN A 49 5.47 0.90 0.62
C GLN A 49 6.78 0.75 -0.16
N GLY A 50 7.12 -0.48 -0.46
CA GLY A 50 8.20 -0.82 -1.37
C GLY A 50 7.79 -1.99 -2.24
N GLY A 51 8.11 -1.94 -3.52
CA GLY A 51 7.72 -2.96 -4.48
C GLY A 51 8.80 -3.29 -5.49
N LEU A 52 8.68 -4.45 -6.08
CA LEU A 52 9.56 -4.97 -7.13
C LEU A 52 8.76 -5.20 -8.39
N PHE A 53 9.36 -4.89 -9.51
CA PHE A 53 8.79 -5.15 -10.83
C PHE A 53 9.26 -6.52 -11.35
N PRO A 54 8.44 -7.20 -12.16
CA PRO A 54 8.85 -8.41 -12.86
C PRO A 54 10.09 -8.17 -13.76
N ASP A 55 10.86 -9.22 -14.02
CA ASP A 55 12.09 -9.13 -14.80
C ASP A 55 11.90 -8.56 -16.21
N LYS A 56 10.72 -8.75 -16.80
CA LYS A 56 10.36 -8.23 -18.13
C LYS A 56 10.04 -6.73 -18.14
N SER A 57 9.93 -6.10 -16.96
CA SER A 57 9.71 -4.66 -16.84
C SER A 57 11.02 -3.91 -17.00
N GLU A 58 11.00 -2.73 -17.58
CA GLU A 58 12.12 -1.80 -17.62
C GLU A 58 12.35 -1.13 -16.24
N MET A 59 11.39 -1.22 -15.34
CA MET A 59 11.47 -0.75 -13.96
C MET A 59 12.11 -1.81 -13.07
N ASP A 60 12.89 -1.39 -12.08
CA ASP A 60 13.58 -2.24 -11.11
C ASP A 60 12.77 -2.35 -9.82
N TYR A 61 12.58 -1.23 -9.15
CA TYR A 61 11.83 -1.16 -7.90
C TYR A 61 11.10 0.17 -7.75
N GLY A 62 10.07 0.16 -6.90
CA GLY A 62 9.34 1.36 -6.51
C GLY A 62 9.27 1.48 -4.99
N TYR A 63 9.17 2.69 -4.49
CA TYR A 63 8.89 2.97 -3.09
C TYR A 63 8.06 4.24 -2.96
N GLY A 64 7.35 4.36 -1.85
CA GLY A 64 6.49 5.49 -1.63
C GLY A 64 5.96 5.58 -0.21
N ALA A 65 5.25 6.67 0.05
CA ALA A 65 4.52 6.88 1.28
C ALA A 65 3.11 7.41 0.95
N ASP A 66 2.13 7.06 1.77
CA ASP A 66 0.74 7.44 1.55
C ASP A 66 0.03 7.87 2.84
N LEU A 67 -0.95 8.74 2.65
CA LEU A 67 -2.01 9.03 3.59
C LEU A 67 -3.28 8.34 3.11
N LYS A 68 -4.01 7.70 4.02
CA LYS A 68 -5.23 6.97 3.74
C LYS A 68 -6.35 7.45 4.66
N LEU A 69 -7.49 7.77 4.07
CA LEU A 69 -8.75 7.98 4.78
C LEU A 69 -9.59 6.71 4.59
N GLN A 70 -9.99 6.07 5.65
CA GLN A 70 -10.81 4.87 5.63
C GLN A 70 -12.08 5.09 6.43
N TYR A 71 -13.20 4.67 5.87
CA TYR A 71 -14.49 4.64 6.54
C TYR A 71 -15.01 3.20 6.58
N ASP A 72 -15.16 2.68 7.78
CA ASP A 72 -15.69 1.33 8.01
C ASP A 72 -17.21 1.39 7.90
N LEU A 73 -17.78 0.85 6.80
CA LEU A 73 -19.22 0.78 6.55
C LEU A 73 -19.89 -0.25 7.45
N THR A 74 -19.25 -1.40 7.56
CA THR A 74 -19.66 -2.51 8.42
C THR A 74 -18.43 -3.07 9.14
N LYS A 75 -18.61 -4.13 9.92
CA LYS A 75 -17.49 -4.87 10.51
C LYS A 75 -16.63 -5.59 9.47
N GLU A 76 -17.23 -5.92 8.32
CA GLU A 76 -16.56 -6.69 7.26
C GLU A 76 -16.10 -5.81 6.09
N VAL A 77 -16.69 -4.61 5.89
CA VAL A 77 -16.45 -3.80 4.69
C VAL A 77 -16.09 -2.37 5.06
N ALA A 78 -15.04 -1.87 4.47
CA ALA A 78 -14.63 -0.48 4.52
C ALA A 78 -14.37 0.08 3.13
N VAL A 79 -14.54 1.38 2.97
CA VAL A 79 -14.09 2.13 1.80
C VAL A 79 -12.92 2.99 2.18
N PHE A 80 -12.04 3.26 1.23
CA PHE A 80 -10.91 4.14 1.47
C PHE A 80 -10.63 5.07 0.30
N ALA A 81 -10.03 6.20 0.62
CA ALA A 81 -9.35 7.08 -0.31
C ALA A 81 -7.91 7.28 0.17
N SER A 82 -6.95 7.31 -0.74
CA SER A 82 -5.55 7.55 -0.39
C SER A 82 -4.86 8.46 -1.39
N GLY A 83 -3.91 9.21 -0.90
CA GLY A 83 -3.00 10.03 -1.69
C GLY A 83 -1.60 9.92 -1.13
N GLY A 84 -0.58 10.04 -1.99
CA GLY A 84 0.77 9.83 -1.53
C GLY A 84 1.82 10.32 -2.50
N TYR A 85 3.02 9.83 -2.30
CA TYR A 85 4.17 10.05 -3.18
C TYR A 85 4.79 8.71 -3.52
N THR A 86 5.03 8.47 -4.81
CA THR A 86 5.67 7.24 -5.28
C THR A 86 6.81 7.58 -6.23
N LYS A 87 7.90 6.87 -6.06
CA LYS A 87 9.09 6.97 -6.89
C LYS A 87 9.43 5.59 -7.45
N LEU A 88 9.52 5.50 -8.78
CA LEU A 88 9.90 4.30 -9.51
C LEU A 88 11.29 4.49 -10.08
N LYS A 89 12.10 3.45 -10.03
CA LYS A 89 13.46 3.46 -10.56
C LYS A 89 13.58 2.55 -11.78
N TRP A 90 14.25 3.06 -12.83
CA TRP A 90 14.56 2.32 -14.05
C TRP A 90 15.78 1.41 -13.87
N LYS A 91 15.79 0.26 -14.56
CA LYS A 91 16.91 -0.69 -14.56
C LYS A 91 18.15 -0.13 -15.28
N SER A 92 17.93 0.52 -16.41
CA SER A 92 19.01 0.91 -17.36
C SER A 92 19.27 2.42 -17.43
N SER A 93 18.61 3.23 -16.61
CA SER A 93 18.72 4.68 -16.63
C SER A 93 18.84 5.26 -15.23
N PRO A 94 19.61 6.33 -15.02
CA PRO A 94 19.62 7.08 -13.77
C PRO A 94 18.31 7.85 -13.55
N LEU A 95 17.40 7.86 -14.53
CA LEU A 95 16.11 8.55 -14.45
C LEU A 95 15.21 7.87 -13.44
N ASN A 96 14.49 8.68 -12.69
CA ASN A 96 13.44 8.24 -11.78
C ASN A 96 12.11 8.80 -12.27
N PHE A 97 11.05 8.03 -12.10
CA PHE A 97 9.70 8.50 -12.32
C PHE A 97 9.01 8.76 -10.98
N GLU A 98 8.52 9.97 -10.81
CA GLU A 98 7.92 10.45 -9.56
C GLU A 98 6.51 10.93 -9.83
N PHE A 99 5.55 10.49 -9.01
CA PHE A 99 4.16 10.86 -9.16
C PHE A 99 3.41 10.82 -7.83
N ILE A 100 2.26 11.50 -7.79
CA ILE A 100 1.31 11.50 -6.69
C ILE A 100 0.17 10.55 -7.05
N PRO A 101 0.09 9.33 -6.47
CA PRO A 101 -1.07 8.46 -6.64
C PRO A 101 -2.26 9.02 -5.86
N LEU A 102 -3.41 9.08 -6.52
CA LEU A 102 -4.71 9.34 -5.91
C LEU A 102 -5.59 8.12 -6.15
N MET A 103 -5.94 7.40 -5.10
CA MET A 103 -6.59 6.10 -5.17
C MET A 103 -7.88 6.08 -4.35
N GLY A 104 -8.88 5.36 -4.84
CA GLY A 104 -10.08 5.00 -4.09
C GLY A 104 -10.30 3.49 -4.16
N GLY A 105 -10.91 2.91 -3.13
CA GLY A 105 -11.13 1.48 -3.15
C GLY A 105 -11.95 0.95 -1.98
N VAL A 106 -12.02 -0.37 -1.95
CA VAL A 106 -12.74 -1.13 -0.92
C VAL A 106 -11.78 -2.08 -0.21
N LYS A 107 -12.08 -2.34 1.05
CA LYS A 107 -11.37 -3.28 1.92
C LYS A 107 -12.42 -4.20 2.54
N ALA A 108 -12.27 -5.51 2.33
CA ALA A 108 -13.16 -6.52 2.86
C ALA A 108 -12.41 -7.41 3.86
N PHE A 109 -12.85 -7.45 5.10
CA PHE A 109 -12.31 -8.35 6.12
C PHE A 109 -12.93 -9.73 5.95
N VAL A 110 -12.11 -10.72 5.58
CA VAL A 110 -12.56 -12.08 5.26
C VAL A 110 -12.36 -13.07 6.40
N PHE A 111 -11.36 -12.83 7.24
CA PHE A 111 -11.09 -13.60 8.47
C PHE A 111 -10.58 -12.64 9.53
N ASP A 112 -11.11 -12.69 10.73
CA ASP A 112 -10.72 -11.84 11.87
C ASP A 112 -10.15 -10.48 11.47
N ARG A 113 -8.86 -10.40 11.23
CA ARG A 113 -8.11 -9.18 10.91
C ARG A 113 -7.46 -9.22 9.54
N MET A 114 -7.63 -10.34 8.83
CA MET A 114 -7.18 -10.45 7.45
C MET A 114 -8.18 -9.78 6.51
N TYR A 115 -7.68 -9.02 5.57
CA TYR A 115 -8.50 -8.33 4.60
C TYR A 115 -8.02 -8.56 3.17
N LEU A 116 -8.96 -8.47 2.25
CA LEU A 116 -8.71 -8.25 0.83
C LEU A 116 -8.95 -6.78 0.52
N THR A 117 -8.18 -6.24 -0.40
CA THR A 117 -8.34 -4.86 -0.84
C THR A 117 -8.30 -4.79 -2.36
N GLY A 118 -9.11 -3.90 -2.90
CA GLY A 118 -9.11 -3.57 -4.32
C GLY A 118 -9.40 -2.09 -4.52
N GLY A 119 -8.73 -1.48 -5.49
CA GLY A 119 -8.89 -0.06 -5.73
C GLY A 119 -8.39 0.36 -7.10
N ALA A 120 -8.78 1.57 -7.48
CA ALA A 120 -8.35 2.21 -8.69
C ALA A 120 -8.15 3.71 -8.47
N GLY A 121 -7.40 4.34 -9.36
CA GLY A 121 -7.12 5.75 -9.25
C GLY A 121 -6.26 6.26 -10.39
N THR A 122 -5.58 7.36 -10.14
CA THR A 122 -4.71 8.01 -11.11
C THR A 122 -3.40 8.44 -10.47
N GLY A 123 -2.33 8.46 -11.26
CA GLY A 123 -1.03 8.99 -10.87
C GLY A 123 -0.80 10.35 -11.53
N LEU A 124 -0.70 11.40 -10.74
CA LEU A 124 -0.34 12.73 -11.21
C LEU A 124 1.18 12.82 -11.31
N ALA A 125 1.72 12.83 -12.51
CA ALA A 125 3.15 12.95 -12.72
C ALA A 125 3.68 14.33 -12.25
N LEU A 126 4.84 14.33 -11.59
CA LEU A 126 5.47 15.55 -11.08
C LEU A 126 6.39 16.24 -12.12
N LYS A 127 6.69 15.57 -13.23
CA LYS A 127 7.47 16.15 -14.33
C LYS A 127 6.55 16.77 -15.39
N GLU A 128 6.90 17.94 -15.87
CA GLU A 128 6.21 18.61 -16.98
C GLU A 128 6.19 17.73 -18.24
N GLY A 129 5.03 17.64 -18.87
CA GLY A 129 4.81 16.85 -20.09
C GLY A 129 4.56 15.36 -19.86
N ALA A 130 4.54 14.88 -18.61
CA ALA A 130 4.14 13.51 -18.30
C ALA A 130 2.62 13.44 -18.10
N GLU A 131 1.99 12.41 -18.69
CA GLU A 131 0.55 12.23 -18.64
C GLU A 131 0.12 11.49 -17.37
N MET A 132 -1.16 11.65 -17.02
CA MET A 132 -1.78 10.93 -15.91
C MET A 132 -1.92 9.44 -16.26
N ASN A 133 -1.49 8.59 -15.34
CA ASN A 133 -1.62 7.14 -15.47
C ASN A 133 -2.83 6.64 -14.71
N PHE A 134 -3.54 5.69 -15.31
CA PHE A 134 -4.52 4.92 -14.56
C PHE A 134 -3.79 3.86 -13.72
N ILE A 135 -4.14 3.79 -12.43
CA ILE A 135 -3.56 2.87 -11.47
C ILE A 135 -4.68 1.97 -10.95
N TYR A 136 -4.44 0.67 -10.90
CA TYR A 136 -5.32 -0.27 -10.22
C TYR A 136 -4.51 -1.12 -9.25
N THR A 137 -5.15 -1.54 -8.17
CA THR A 137 -4.50 -2.34 -7.13
C THR A 137 -5.42 -3.42 -6.63
N GLY A 138 -4.83 -4.55 -6.28
CA GLY A 138 -5.49 -5.64 -5.59
C GLY A 138 -4.51 -6.30 -4.63
N GLY A 139 -4.96 -6.66 -3.46
CA GLY A 139 -4.06 -7.22 -2.47
C GLY A 139 -4.76 -7.80 -1.25
N LEU A 140 -3.94 -8.24 -0.32
CA LEU A 140 -4.37 -8.79 0.96
C LEU A 140 -3.48 -8.24 2.07
N GLY A 141 -3.99 -8.27 3.29
CA GLY A 141 -3.20 -7.80 4.43
C GLY A 141 -3.82 -8.19 5.76
N TYR A 142 -3.19 -7.69 6.79
CA TYR A 142 -3.57 -7.90 8.18
C TYR A 142 -3.55 -6.56 8.93
N GLU A 143 -4.60 -6.25 9.65
CA GLU A 143 -4.74 -5.05 10.47
C GLU A 143 -4.89 -5.44 11.94
N TRP A 144 -3.93 -5.04 12.78
CA TRP A 144 -3.98 -5.27 14.23
C TRP A 144 -4.95 -4.32 14.92
N THR A 145 -5.42 -4.71 16.11
CA THR A 145 -6.31 -3.88 16.94
C THR A 145 -5.71 -2.54 17.36
N ASN A 146 -4.39 -2.47 17.44
CA ASN A 146 -3.67 -1.23 17.76
C ASN A 146 -3.54 -0.28 16.56
N GLY A 147 -4.08 -0.64 15.38
CA GLY A 147 -4.02 0.17 14.17
C GLY A 147 -2.83 -0.12 13.25
N LEU A 148 -1.89 -0.95 13.65
CA LEU A 148 -0.80 -1.38 12.75
C LEU A 148 -1.39 -2.19 11.60
N GLU A 149 -0.86 -2.00 10.38
CA GLU A 149 -1.32 -2.67 9.17
C GLU A 149 -0.13 -3.12 8.33
N ILE A 150 -0.16 -4.38 7.90
CA ILE A 150 0.76 -4.89 6.88
C ILE A 150 -0.05 -5.45 5.71
N GLY A 151 0.39 -5.20 4.48
CA GLY A 151 -0.27 -5.73 3.30
C GLY A 151 0.69 -6.04 2.18
N ALA A 152 0.32 -7.00 1.37
CA ALA A 152 0.94 -7.31 0.09
C ALA A 152 -0.07 -6.98 -1.01
N LYS A 153 0.36 -6.25 -2.04
CA LYS A 153 -0.50 -5.85 -3.14
C LYS A 153 0.21 -5.94 -4.47
N TYR A 154 -0.56 -6.19 -5.51
CA TYR A 154 -0.17 -5.90 -6.87
C TYR A 154 -0.70 -4.51 -7.24
N GLU A 155 0.13 -3.70 -7.85
CA GLU A 155 -0.23 -2.36 -8.32
C GLU A 155 0.15 -2.25 -9.78
N GLY A 156 -0.86 -2.16 -10.65
CA GLY A 156 -0.70 -2.07 -12.09
C GLY A 156 -0.87 -0.64 -12.59
N TYR A 157 -0.07 -0.28 -13.57
CA TYR A 157 -0.05 1.04 -14.19
C TYR A 157 -0.43 0.91 -15.67
N VAL A 158 -1.40 1.71 -16.11
CA VAL A 158 -1.85 1.74 -17.51
C VAL A 158 -1.76 3.18 -17.99
N ASN A 159 -1.03 3.38 -19.08
CA ASN A 159 -1.02 4.65 -19.80
C ASN A 159 -1.91 4.53 -21.03
N ASN A 160 -2.76 5.52 -21.24
CA ASN A 160 -3.67 5.60 -22.40
C ASN A 160 -3.10 6.47 -23.55
N SER A 161 -1.87 6.95 -23.41
CA SER A 161 -1.27 7.84 -24.41
C SER A 161 -0.77 7.05 -25.63
N ALA A 162 -1.05 7.58 -26.80
CA ALA A 162 -0.56 7.07 -28.07
C ALA A 162 0.96 7.26 -28.27
N SER A 163 1.64 7.91 -27.34
CA SER A 163 3.09 8.06 -27.34
C SER A 163 3.71 6.91 -26.53
N ASP A 164 4.19 5.92 -27.23
CA ASP A 164 4.83 4.70 -26.73
C ASP A 164 6.08 4.91 -25.83
N LEU A 165 6.41 6.14 -25.48
CA LEU A 165 7.70 6.45 -24.89
C LEU A 165 7.79 6.35 -23.36
N TYR A 166 6.68 6.28 -22.59
CA TYR A 166 6.80 6.41 -21.14
C TYR A 166 6.09 5.39 -20.28
N PHE A 167 5.09 4.63 -20.76
CA PHE A 167 4.46 3.60 -19.94
C PHE A 167 3.89 2.44 -20.77
N MET A 168 4.67 1.43 -20.95
CA MET A 168 4.13 0.10 -21.21
C MET A 168 3.28 -0.34 -20.00
N LYS A 169 2.24 -1.15 -20.25
CA LYS A 169 1.48 -1.84 -19.20
C LYS A 169 2.45 -2.56 -18.28
N THR A 170 2.69 -2.02 -17.11
CA THR A 170 3.60 -2.58 -16.12
C THR A 170 2.94 -2.62 -14.75
N GLY A 171 3.49 -3.37 -13.84
CA GLY A 171 3.00 -3.42 -12.48
C GLY A 171 4.06 -3.95 -11.53
N GLN A 172 3.87 -3.66 -10.26
CA GLN A 172 4.76 -4.07 -9.18
C GLN A 172 4.04 -4.93 -8.14
N PHE A 173 4.76 -5.84 -7.54
CA PHE A 173 4.38 -6.47 -6.29
C PHE A 173 4.96 -5.66 -5.15
N ALA A 174 4.12 -5.10 -4.31
CA ALA A 174 4.53 -4.19 -3.24
C ALA A 174 4.10 -4.72 -1.86
N LEU A 175 4.95 -4.47 -0.88
CA LEU A 175 4.62 -4.58 0.53
C LEU A 175 4.36 -3.19 1.09
N ARG A 176 3.30 -3.06 1.86
CA ARG A 176 2.93 -1.83 2.56
C ARG A 176 2.91 -2.08 4.06
N LEU A 177 3.53 -1.17 4.80
CA LEU A 177 3.43 -1.08 6.26
C LEU A 177 2.75 0.25 6.59
N GLY A 178 1.72 0.20 7.42
CA GLY A 178 0.95 1.39 7.76
C GLY A 178 0.46 1.39 9.20
N TYR A 179 -0.04 2.52 9.63
CA TYR A 179 -0.70 2.70 10.90
C TYR A 179 -1.99 3.50 10.72
N ASN A 180 -3.10 2.98 11.22
CA ASN A 180 -4.43 3.58 11.15
C ASN A 180 -4.82 4.14 12.52
N PHE A 181 -5.00 5.45 12.60
CA PHE A 181 -5.54 6.15 13.77
C PHE A 181 -7.07 6.12 13.67
N LYS A 182 -7.73 5.64 14.69
CA LYS A 182 -9.19 5.71 14.83
C LYS A 182 -9.56 7.08 15.40
N LEU A 183 -10.48 7.77 14.72
CA LEU A 183 -11.02 9.05 15.16
C LEU A 183 -12.32 8.87 15.95
#